data_6276f8f9b23106e36b247ea09463b583
#
_entry.id   6276f8f9b23106e36b247ea09463b583
#
_cell.length_a   1.000
_cell.length_b   1.000
_cell.length_c   1.000
_cell.angle_alpha   90.00
_cell.angle_beta   90.00
_cell.angle_gamma   90.00
#
_symmetry.space_group_name_H-M   'P 1'
#
loop_
_entity.id
_entity.type
_entity.pdbx_description
1 polymer ?
#
loop_
_entity_poly.entity_id
_entity_poly.type
_entity_poly.pdbx_seq_one_letter_code
_entity_poly.pdbx_strand_id
1 'polypeptide(L)'
;MTEPLLEMRGVKLEGRSDETWNPIINGVDLTLARGEVLGLIGESGAGKSTLGLAAMGFTRDGVRISEGSVEFDGIDLLKASASVKRGLLGKRIAYVAQSAAASFNPAHRLIDQHVEGPTQHGVMSKAESEADGIELYRKLRLPDPENIGFRYPHQVSGGQLQRAMTAMAMACRPDLIIFDEPTTALDVTTQIEVLASIRDIVEQFNTAAIYITHDLAVVAQMADRIKVLLKGDEVETADTRTMLSAPTQDYTKSLWAVRSFERPLKSPVVASAVPVVSVQNISAAYGRVPVLHDVSFDMHEGRTVAVVGELSLIHI
;
A
#
# COMPACT_ATOMS: atom_id res chain seq x y z
N MET A 1 -11.40 27.99 7.99
CA MET A 1 -11.21 26.59 7.56
C MET A 1 -10.21 26.65 6.41
N THR A 2 -9.10 25.95 6.51
CA THR A 2 -8.12 25.86 5.40
C THR A 2 -8.77 25.11 4.25
N GLU A 3 -8.59 25.60 3.01
CA GLU A 3 -9.08 24.93 1.81
C GLU A 3 -8.47 23.52 1.73
N PRO A 4 -9.25 22.48 1.36
CA PRO A 4 -8.74 21.13 1.21
C PRO A 4 -7.72 21.06 0.06
N LEU A 5 -6.71 20.20 0.20
CA LEU A 5 -5.77 19.91 -0.89
C LEU A 5 -6.44 19.12 -2.01
N LEU A 6 -7.27 18.13 -1.64
CA LEU A 6 -8.05 17.32 -2.56
C LEU A 6 -9.51 17.32 -2.11
N GLU A 7 -10.40 17.56 -3.08
CA GLU A 7 -11.84 17.47 -2.87
C GLU A 7 -12.49 16.69 -4.00
N MET A 8 -13.20 15.63 -3.64
CA MET A 8 -14.06 14.87 -4.54
C MET A 8 -15.50 15.00 -4.08
N ARG A 9 -16.42 15.32 -4.99
CA ARG A 9 -17.84 15.52 -4.67
C ARG A 9 -18.70 14.67 -5.58
N GLY A 10 -19.53 13.81 -5.01
CA GLY A 10 -20.50 12.97 -5.69
C GLY A 10 -19.89 12.09 -6.79
N VAL A 11 -18.63 11.63 -6.61
CA VAL A 11 -17.91 10.91 -7.67
C VAL A 11 -18.53 9.55 -7.90
N LYS A 12 -19.01 9.32 -9.14
CA LYS A 12 -19.47 8.02 -9.63
C LYS A 12 -18.49 7.46 -10.64
N LEU A 13 -18.20 6.18 -10.49
CA LEU A 13 -17.31 5.44 -11.39
C LEU A 13 -18.04 4.23 -11.96
N GLU A 14 -17.87 4.01 -13.24
CA GLU A 14 -18.46 2.89 -13.96
C GLU A 14 -17.37 2.10 -14.70
N GLY A 15 -17.52 0.79 -14.71
CA GLY A 15 -16.69 -0.14 -15.46
C GLY A 15 -17.47 -0.76 -16.61
N ARG A 16 -16.81 -0.90 -17.76
CA ARG A 16 -17.39 -1.53 -18.94
C ARG A 16 -17.23 -3.05 -18.84
N SER A 17 -18.34 -3.77 -18.89
CA SER A 17 -18.37 -5.22 -19.03
C SER A 17 -19.30 -5.57 -20.19
N ASP A 18 -18.76 -6.28 -21.16
CA ASP A 18 -19.38 -6.52 -22.45
C ASP A 18 -19.75 -5.18 -23.11
N GLU A 19 -20.99 -4.87 -23.39
CA GLU A 19 -21.40 -3.58 -23.96
C GLU A 19 -22.08 -2.66 -22.94
N THR A 20 -22.08 -3.04 -21.66
CA THR A 20 -22.78 -2.31 -20.59
C THR A 20 -21.81 -1.61 -19.64
N TRP A 21 -22.23 -0.46 -19.10
CA TRP A 21 -21.55 0.23 -18.01
C TRP A 21 -22.18 -0.15 -16.69
N ASN A 22 -21.38 -0.70 -15.79
CA ASN A 22 -21.80 -1.15 -14.46
C ASN A 22 -21.18 -0.25 -13.37
N PRO A 23 -21.93 0.11 -12.33
CA PRO A 23 -21.42 0.97 -11.27
C PRO A 23 -20.30 0.28 -10.49
N ILE A 24 -19.22 1.02 -10.23
CA ILE A 24 -18.11 0.63 -9.34
C ILE A 24 -18.15 1.48 -8.07
N ILE A 25 -18.42 2.79 -8.21
CA ILE A 25 -18.57 3.76 -7.12
C ILE A 25 -19.87 4.56 -7.34
N ASN A 26 -20.67 4.71 -6.28
CA ASN A 26 -22.05 5.18 -6.36
C ASN A 26 -22.28 6.63 -5.87
N GLY A 27 -21.26 7.48 -5.96
CA GLY A 27 -21.40 8.90 -5.53
C GLY A 27 -20.71 9.13 -4.20
N VAL A 28 -19.39 8.94 -4.15
CA VAL A 28 -18.57 9.12 -2.96
C VAL A 28 -18.02 10.54 -2.89
N ASP A 29 -18.09 11.15 -1.70
CA ASP A 29 -17.40 12.38 -1.34
C ASP A 29 -16.09 12.05 -0.62
N LEU A 30 -15.03 12.83 -0.88
CA LEU A 30 -13.76 12.69 -0.19
C LEU A 30 -13.09 14.07 -0.09
N THR A 31 -12.67 14.43 1.11
CA THR A 31 -11.85 15.61 1.35
C THR A 31 -10.55 15.22 2.03
N LEU A 32 -9.44 15.86 1.66
CA LEU A 32 -8.13 15.64 2.26
C LEU A 32 -7.42 16.96 2.44
N ALA A 33 -6.98 17.24 3.66
CA ALA A 33 -6.19 18.44 3.98
C ALA A 33 -4.70 18.20 3.66
N ARG A 34 -3.90 19.25 3.62
CA ARG A 34 -2.43 19.14 3.48
C ARG A 34 -1.85 18.43 4.71
N GLY A 35 -0.96 17.47 4.47
CA GLY A 35 -0.32 16.67 5.51
C GLY A 35 -1.24 15.66 6.21
N GLU A 36 -2.51 15.57 5.81
CA GLU A 36 -3.46 14.59 6.36
C GLU A 36 -3.29 13.22 5.69
N VAL A 37 -3.41 12.15 6.47
CA VAL A 37 -3.45 10.77 5.98
C VAL A 37 -4.87 10.22 6.11
N LEU A 38 -5.51 9.93 4.98
CA LEU A 38 -6.81 9.27 4.93
C LEU A 38 -6.66 7.79 4.63
N GLY A 39 -7.09 6.94 5.55
CA GLY A 39 -7.21 5.51 5.35
C GLY A 39 -8.48 5.16 4.56
N LEU A 40 -8.35 4.42 3.47
CA LEU A 40 -9.46 3.94 2.66
C LEU A 40 -9.54 2.42 2.78
N ILE A 41 -10.58 1.92 3.46
CA ILE A 41 -10.72 0.50 3.78
C ILE A 41 -12.02 -0.09 3.23
N GLY A 42 -12.08 -1.41 3.16
CA GLY A 42 -13.23 -2.19 2.69
C GLY A 42 -12.79 -3.51 2.07
N GLU A 43 -13.75 -4.37 1.72
CA GLU A 43 -13.47 -5.65 1.09
C GLU A 43 -12.78 -5.52 -0.27
N SER A 44 -12.16 -6.62 -0.73
CA SER A 44 -11.67 -6.69 -2.11
C SER A 44 -12.83 -6.48 -3.09
N GLY A 45 -12.63 -5.65 -4.11
CA GLY A 45 -13.68 -5.29 -5.05
C GLY A 45 -14.60 -4.14 -4.59
N ALA A 46 -14.43 -3.55 -3.41
CA ALA A 46 -15.23 -2.41 -2.95
C ALA A 46 -15.00 -1.09 -3.75
N GLY A 47 -14.06 -1.08 -4.70
CA GLY A 47 -13.77 0.09 -5.53
C GLY A 47 -12.64 1.00 -5.03
N LYS A 48 -11.94 0.62 -3.94
CA LYS A 48 -10.89 1.46 -3.29
C LYS A 48 -9.80 1.95 -4.24
N SER A 49 -9.13 1.02 -4.94
CA SER A 49 -8.05 1.36 -5.89
C SER A 49 -8.56 2.21 -7.06
N THR A 50 -9.79 1.95 -7.52
CA THR A 50 -10.43 2.72 -8.58
C THR A 50 -10.73 4.15 -8.13
N LEU A 51 -11.21 4.31 -6.87
CA LEU A 51 -11.43 5.63 -6.27
C LEU A 51 -10.09 6.37 -6.05
N GLY A 52 -9.04 5.67 -5.61
CA GLY A 52 -7.69 6.23 -5.49
C GLY A 52 -7.13 6.75 -6.81
N LEU A 53 -7.30 6.00 -7.90
CA LEU A 53 -6.91 6.47 -9.24
C LEU A 53 -7.75 7.66 -9.70
N ALA A 54 -9.06 7.65 -9.43
CA ALA A 54 -9.95 8.79 -9.74
C ALA A 54 -9.55 10.05 -8.98
N ALA A 55 -9.01 9.95 -7.76
CA ALA A 55 -8.49 11.07 -6.99
C ALA A 55 -7.31 11.79 -7.68
N MET A 56 -6.62 11.11 -8.62
CA MET A 56 -5.59 11.70 -9.48
C MET A 56 -6.16 12.25 -10.80
N GLY A 57 -7.47 12.22 -11.01
CA GLY A 57 -8.09 12.51 -12.31
C GLY A 57 -7.75 11.48 -13.38
N PHE A 58 -7.44 10.23 -12.98
CA PHE A 58 -7.06 9.13 -13.86
C PHE A 58 -8.03 7.95 -13.72
N THR A 59 -8.30 7.27 -14.83
CA THR A 59 -9.03 5.99 -14.85
C THR A 59 -8.30 4.99 -15.74
N ARG A 60 -8.42 3.70 -15.41
CA ARG A 60 -7.91 2.62 -16.27
C ARG A 60 -8.81 2.47 -17.51
N ASP A 61 -8.27 1.83 -18.54
CA ASP A 61 -9.07 1.47 -19.71
C ASP A 61 -10.29 0.66 -19.28
N GLY A 62 -11.44 0.97 -19.89
CA GLY A 62 -12.72 0.36 -19.55
C GLY A 62 -13.37 0.92 -18.26
N VAL A 63 -12.81 1.94 -17.64
CA VAL A 63 -13.40 2.66 -16.49
C VAL A 63 -13.59 4.13 -16.84
N ARG A 64 -14.71 4.73 -16.39
CA ARG A 64 -14.96 6.16 -16.52
C ARG A 64 -15.49 6.79 -15.24
N ILE A 65 -15.23 8.07 -15.08
CA ILE A 65 -15.93 8.91 -14.11
C ILE A 65 -17.19 9.39 -14.83
N SER A 66 -18.36 8.94 -14.38
CA SER A 66 -19.64 9.26 -15.02
C SER A 66 -20.27 10.54 -14.47
N GLU A 67 -20.06 10.81 -13.17
CA GLU A 67 -20.59 12.00 -12.49
C GLU A 67 -19.60 12.47 -11.40
N GLY A 68 -19.82 13.69 -10.92
CA GLY A 68 -19.08 14.31 -9.82
C GLY A 68 -17.94 15.23 -10.28
N SER A 69 -17.13 15.66 -9.30
CA SER A 69 -15.96 16.51 -9.53
C SER A 69 -14.77 16.03 -8.71
N VAL A 70 -13.57 16.30 -9.23
CA VAL A 70 -12.30 16.03 -8.54
C VAL A 70 -11.45 17.30 -8.64
N GLU A 71 -11.24 17.96 -7.53
CA GLU A 71 -10.47 19.20 -7.45
C GLU A 71 -9.20 18.96 -6.60
N PHE A 72 -8.05 19.29 -7.16
CA PHE A 72 -6.75 19.23 -6.49
C PHE A 72 -6.14 20.62 -6.47
N ASP A 73 -5.96 21.18 -5.28
CA ASP A 73 -5.37 22.52 -5.05
C ASP A 73 -5.98 23.60 -5.96
N GLY A 74 -7.33 23.63 -6.02
CA GLY A 74 -8.09 24.58 -6.86
C GLY A 74 -8.15 24.22 -8.35
N ILE A 75 -7.59 23.07 -8.77
CA ILE A 75 -7.58 22.61 -10.17
C ILE A 75 -8.60 21.48 -10.37
N ASP A 76 -9.63 21.70 -11.19
CA ASP A 76 -10.56 20.64 -11.61
C ASP A 76 -9.83 19.64 -12.52
N LEU A 77 -9.49 18.49 -11.95
CA LEU A 77 -8.73 17.45 -12.65
C LEU A 77 -9.52 16.80 -13.79
N LEU A 78 -10.86 16.83 -13.76
CA LEU A 78 -11.66 16.24 -14.83
C LEU A 78 -11.68 17.12 -16.07
N LYS A 79 -11.63 18.45 -15.90
CA LYS A 79 -11.61 19.43 -17.00
C LYS A 79 -10.19 19.84 -17.40
N ALA A 80 -9.19 19.55 -16.58
CA ALA A 80 -7.81 19.91 -16.86
C ALA A 80 -7.30 19.29 -18.15
N SER A 81 -6.55 20.05 -18.93
CA SER A 81 -5.91 19.55 -20.16
C SER A 81 -4.87 18.47 -19.85
N ALA A 82 -4.57 17.62 -20.83
CA ALA A 82 -3.54 16.60 -20.71
C ALA A 82 -2.16 17.18 -20.33
N SER A 83 -1.84 18.41 -20.75
CA SER A 83 -0.60 19.10 -20.38
C SER A 83 -0.57 19.46 -18.90
N VAL A 84 -1.67 19.99 -18.36
CA VAL A 84 -1.81 20.32 -16.94
C VAL A 84 -1.68 19.05 -16.10
N LYS A 85 -2.42 17.99 -16.44
CA LYS A 85 -2.34 16.70 -15.73
C LYS A 85 -0.91 16.13 -15.73
N ARG A 86 -0.20 16.14 -16.88
CA ARG A 86 1.19 15.70 -16.95
C ARG A 86 2.14 16.53 -16.08
N GLY A 87 1.85 17.81 -15.90
CA GLY A 87 2.63 18.66 -14.99
C GLY A 87 2.38 18.40 -13.51
N LEU A 88 1.24 17.78 -13.16
CA LEU A 88 0.90 17.40 -11.78
C LEU A 88 1.34 15.97 -11.44
N LEU A 89 1.05 15.02 -12.32
CA LEU A 89 1.35 13.60 -12.09
C LEU A 89 2.86 13.34 -12.11
N GLY A 90 3.34 12.61 -11.10
CA GLY A 90 4.76 12.35 -10.88
C GLY A 90 5.54 13.49 -10.21
N LYS A 91 4.96 14.70 -10.14
CA LYS A 91 5.56 15.86 -9.49
C LYS A 91 4.83 16.27 -8.21
N ARG A 92 3.53 16.59 -8.31
CA ARG A 92 2.70 17.02 -7.18
C ARG A 92 1.76 15.92 -6.67
N ILE A 93 1.40 14.98 -7.54
CA ILE A 93 0.58 13.82 -7.22
C ILE A 93 1.37 12.57 -7.59
N ALA A 94 1.60 11.68 -6.64
CA ALA A 94 2.30 10.43 -6.84
C ALA A 94 1.43 9.22 -6.48
N TYR A 95 1.77 8.05 -7.05
CA TYR A 95 1.07 6.80 -6.82
C TYR A 95 2.05 5.67 -6.57
N VAL A 96 1.81 4.92 -5.51
CA VAL A 96 2.54 3.71 -5.14
C VAL A 96 1.63 2.53 -5.36
N ALA A 97 1.93 1.73 -6.38
CA ALA A 97 1.11 0.60 -6.78
C ALA A 97 1.23 -0.60 -5.83
N GLN A 98 0.23 -1.48 -5.84
CA GLN A 98 0.19 -2.70 -5.05
C GLN A 98 1.38 -3.63 -5.33
N SER A 99 1.80 -3.77 -6.59
CA SER A 99 2.91 -4.62 -6.99
C SER A 99 4.11 -3.79 -7.47
N ALA A 100 5.11 -3.67 -6.62
CA ALA A 100 6.39 -3.05 -7.00
C ALA A 100 7.06 -3.82 -8.15
N ALA A 101 7.01 -5.15 -8.14
CA ALA A 101 7.61 -5.97 -9.20
C ALA A 101 7.01 -5.71 -10.58
N ALA A 102 5.71 -5.38 -10.65
CA ALA A 102 5.05 -5.04 -11.91
C ALA A 102 5.26 -3.57 -12.33
N SER A 103 5.71 -2.70 -11.41
CA SER A 103 5.86 -1.27 -11.65
C SER A 103 7.25 -0.91 -12.18
N PHE A 104 8.28 -1.68 -11.80
CA PHE A 104 9.64 -1.44 -12.26
C PHE A 104 9.93 -2.12 -13.62
N ASN A 105 10.66 -1.43 -14.47
CA ASN A 105 11.23 -2.04 -15.68
C ASN A 105 12.44 -2.91 -15.27
N PRO A 106 12.39 -4.25 -15.49
CA PRO A 106 13.46 -5.15 -15.06
C PRO A 106 14.79 -4.95 -15.82
N ALA A 107 14.78 -4.23 -16.94
CA ALA A 107 15.97 -3.94 -17.75
C ALA A 107 16.77 -2.72 -17.26
N HIS A 108 16.23 -1.93 -16.34
CA HIS A 108 16.87 -0.73 -15.80
C HIS A 108 17.18 -0.90 -14.31
N ARG A 109 18.26 -0.23 -13.85
CA ARG A 109 18.60 -0.17 -12.42
C ARG A 109 17.55 0.66 -11.66
N LEU A 110 17.43 0.43 -10.36
CA LEU A 110 16.47 1.17 -9.53
C LEU A 110 16.76 2.67 -9.55
N ILE A 111 18.03 3.07 -9.47
CA ILE A 111 18.42 4.48 -9.45
C ILE A 111 18.14 5.18 -10.79
N ASP A 112 18.30 4.49 -11.92
CA ASP A 112 18.00 5.06 -13.24
C ASP A 112 16.53 5.43 -13.37
N GLN A 113 15.64 4.58 -12.82
CA GLN A 113 14.20 4.82 -12.79
C GLN A 113 13.80 5.86 -11.74
N HIS A 114 14.53 5.92 -10.62
CA HIS A 114 14.33 6.93 -9.58
C HIS A 114 14.59 8.34 -10.09
N VAL A 115 15.67 8.56 -10.84
CA VAL A 115 16.05 9.88 -11.32
C VAL A 115 15.21 10.40 -12.48
N GLU A 116 14.46 9.53 -13.15
CA GLU A 116 13.66 9.88 -14.33
C GLU A 116 12.61 10.95 -14.02
N GLY A 117 11.81 10.76 -12.98
CA GLY A 117 10.76 11.70 -12.59
C GLY A 117 11.30 13.11 -12.28
N PRO A 118 12.22 13.27 -11.31
CA PRO A 118 12.79 14.56 -10.96
C PRO A 118 13.46 15.28 -12.13
N THR A 119 14.16 14.55 -13.01
CA THR A 119 14.82 15.14 -14.18
C THR A 119 13.85 15.56 -15.27
N GLN A 120 12.84 14.74 -15.59
CA GLN A 120 11.79 15.08 -16.57
C GLN A 120 10.98 16.30 -16.14
N HIS A 121 10.67 16.41 -14.85
CA HIS A 121 9.92 17.55 -14.31
C HIS A 121 10.80 18.78 -14.03
N GLY A 122 12.10 18.70 -14.29
CA GLY A 122 13.05 19.81 -14.05
C GLY A 122 13.16 20.20 -12.57
N VAL A 123 12.92 19.26 -11.66
CA VAL A 123 13.02 19.48 -10.20
C VAL A 123 14.46 19.41 -9.74
N MET A 124 15.23 18.46 -10.28
CA MET A 124 16.64 18.21 -9.95
C MET A 124 17.41 17.82 -11.20
N SER A 125 18.70 18.09 -11.23
CA SER A 125 19.63 17.47 -12.17
C SER A 125 19.78 15.98 -11.88
N LYS A 126 20.32 15.21 -12.82
CA LYS A 126 20.56 13.77 -12.63
C LYS A 126 21.42 13.50 -11.39
N ALA A 127 22.53 14.24 -11.23
CA ALA A 127 23.45 14.04 -10.10
C ALA A 127 22.81 14.38 -8.75
N GLU A 128 22.02 15.47 -8.68
CA GLU A 128 21.27 15.82 -7.48
C GLU A 128 20.21 14.75 -7.14
N SER A 129 19.50 14.24 -8.15
CA SER A 129 18.50 13.20 -7.97
C SER A 129 19.08 11.85 -7.55
N GLU A 130 20.27 11.49 -8.02
CA GLU A 130 21.00 10.31 -7.55
C GLU A 130 21.37 10.44 -6.06
N ALA A 131 21.93 11.60 -5.66
CA ALA A 131 22.28 11.86 -4.27
C ALA A 131 21.05 11.86 -3.37
N ASP A 132 19.95 12.51 -3.80
CA ASP A 132 18.67 12.53 -3.10
C ASP A 132 18.05 11.12 -2.98
N GLY A 133 18.15 10.31 -4.04
CA GLY A 133 17.70 8.92 -4.04
C GLY A 133 18.39 8.09 -2.97
N ILE A 134 19.71 8.22 -2.80
CA ILE A 134 20.47 7.55 -1.74
C ILE A 134 19.95 7.99 -0.35
N GLU A 135 19.69 9.29 -0.15
CA GLU A 135 19.11 9.78 1.09
C GLU A 135 17.71 9.21 1.36
N LEU A 136 16.85 9.13 0.35
CA LEU A 136 15.54 8.52 0.48
C LEU A 136 15.64 7.02 0.78
N TYR A 137 16.57 6.30 0.15
CA TYR A 137 16.82 4.89 0.47
C TYR A 137 17.26 4.70 1.92
N ARG A 138 18.09 5.60 2.45
CA ARG A 138 18.53 5.58 3.85
C ARG A 138 17.35 5.84 4.80
N LYS A 139 16.52 6.84 4.53
CA LYS A 139 15.31 7.16 5.31
C LYS A 139 14.31 6.00 5.31
N LEU A 140 14.14 5.31 4.18
CA LEU A 140 13.30 4.14 4.04
C LEU A 140 13.98 2.85 4.52
N ARG A 141 15.12 2.96 5.22
CA ARG A 141 15.86 1.84 5.84
C ARG A 141 16.19 0.72 4.85
N LEU A 142 16.47 1.06 3.60
CA LEU A 142 16.98 0.10 2.64
C LEU A 142 18.40 -0.32 3.04
N PRO A 143 18.75 -1.61 2.98
CA PRO A 143 20.12 -2.06 3.26
C PRO A 143 21.07 -1.53 2.19
N ASP A 144 22.28 -1.13 2.60
CA ASP A 144 23.32 -0.65 1.69
C ASP A 144 22.80 0.47 0.75
N PRO A 145 22.28 1.59 1.34
CA PRO A 145 21.56 2.61 0.57
C PRO A 145 22.42 3.27 -0.53
N GLU A 146 23.74 3.27 -0.37
CA GLU A 146 24.70 3.79 -1.35
C GLU A 146 24.76 2.93 -2.63
N ASN A 147 24.50 1.61 -2.52
CA ASN A 147 24.71 0.68 -3.63
C ASN A 147 23.43 0.02 -4.11
N ILE A 148 22.38 -0.08 -3.28
CA ILE A 148 21.14 -0.79 -3.64
C ILE A 148 20.48 -0.21 -4.89
N GLY A 149 20.56 1.11 -5.09
CA GLY A 149 20.02 1.80 -6.27
C GLY A 149 20.66 1.34 -7.59
N PHE A 150 21.87 0.83 -7.56
CA PHE A 150 22.59 0.33 -8.76
C PHE A 150 22.24 -1.13 -9.09
N ARG A 151 21.40 -1.80 -8.28
CA ARG A 151 20.87 -3.14 -8.56
C ARG A 151 19.68 -3.07 -9.50
N TYR A 152 19.43 -4.19 -10.16
CA TYR A 152 18.22 -4.41 -10.96
C TYR A 152 17.06 -4.90 -10.08
N PRO A 153 15.79 -4.70 -10.48
CA PRO A 153 14.64 -5.12 -9.69
C PRO A 153 14.66 -6.59 -9.24
N HIS A 154 15.15 -7.48 -10.09
CA HIS A 154 15.24 -8.92 -9.79
C HIS A 154 16.38 -9.30 -8.80
N GLN A 155 17.23 -8.35 -8.41
CA GLN A 155 18.35 -8.56 -7.49
C GLN A 155 18.06 -8.11 -6.06
N VAL A 156 16.84 -7.66 -5.79
CA VAL A 156 16.40 -7.17 -4.49
C VAL A 156 15.15 -7.91 -4.03
N SER A 157 14.90 -7.95 -2.72
CA SER A 157 13.69 -8.57 -2.17
C SER A 157 12.43 -7.75 -2.46
N GLY A 158 11.25 -8.37 -2.36
CA GLY A 158 9.98 -7.68 -2.56
C GLY A 158 9.80 -6.46 -1.65
N GLY A 159 10.19 -6.58 -0.37
CA GLY A 159 10.13 -5.47 0.58
C GLY A 159 11.13 -4.34 0.27
N GLN A 160 12.32 -4.69 -0.24
CA GLN A 160 13.29 -3.69 -0.71
C GLN A 160 12.77 -2.97 -1.94
N LEU A 161 12.17 -3.70 -2.88
CA LEU A 161 11.59 -3.13 -4.10
C LEU A 161 10.41 -2.20 -3.78
N GLN A 162 9.56 -2.57 -2.81
CA GLN A 162 8.44 -1.75 -2.34
C GLN A 162 8.92 -0.43 -1.73
N ARG A 163 9.97 -0.49 -0.88
CA ARG A 163 10.59 0.72 -0.31
C ARG A 163 11.26 1.59 -1.38
N ALA A 164 11.92 0.98 -2.36
CA ALA A 164 12.49 1.71 -3.50
C ALA A 164 11.41 2.40 -4.35
N MET A 165 10.25 1.76 -4.54
CA MET A 165 9.11 2.38 -5.23
C MET A 165 8.54 3.56 -4.44
N THR A 166 8.47 3.46 -3.11
CA THR A 166 8.08 4.58 -2.24
C THR A 166 9.09 5.73 -2.35
N ALA A 167 10.42 5.43 -2.34
CA ALA A 167 11.45 6.45 -2.56
C ALA A 167 11.27 7.16 -3.91
N MET A 168 11.04 6.41 -4.98
CA MET A 168 10.80 6.95 -6.32
C MET A 168 9.56 7.84 -6.36
N ALA A 169 8.46 7.44 -5.71
CA ALA A 169 7.24 8.25 -5.63
C ALA A 169 7.45 9.55 -4.84
N MET A 170 8.33 9.54 -3.83
CA MET A 170 8.66 10.71 -3.00
C MET A 170 9.76 11.60 -3.58
N ALA A 171 10.39 11.22 -4.70
CA ALA A 171 11.55 11.92 -5.26
C ALA A 171 11.27 13.39 -5.61
N CYS A 172 10.08 13.70 -6.12
CA CYS A 172 9.65 15.08 -6.40
C CYS A 172 9.02 15.80 -5.21
N ARG A 173 8.96 15.20 -4.00
CA ARG A 173 8.26 15.76 -2.82
C ARG A 173 6.81 16.12 -3.15
N PRO A 174 5.98 15.12 -3.48
CA PRO A 174 4.60 15.38 -3.90
C PRO A 174 3.77 15.97 -2.75
N ASP A 175 2.78 16.79 -3.11
CA ASP A 175 1.78 17.29 -2.16
C ASP A 175 0.80 16.17 -1.74
N LEU A 176 0.49 15.25 -2.67
CA LEU A 176 -0.41 14.12 -2.49
C LEU A 176 0.26 12.82 -2.94
N ILE A 177 0.21 11.80 -2.11
CA ILE A 177 0.61 10.45 -2.47
C ILE A 177 -0.52 9.45 -2.22
N ILE A 178 -0.73 8.52 -3.15
CA ILE A 178 -1.71 7.46 -3.00
C ILE A 178 -0.97 6.13 -2.89
N PHE A 179 -1.14 5.45 -1.77
CA PHE A 179 -0.61 4.12 -1.52
C PHE A 179 -1.71 3.09 -1.75
N ASP A 180 -1.54 2.24 -2.75
CA ASP A 180 -2.50 1.17 -3.07
C ASP A 180 -1.96 -0.16 -2.57
N GLU A 181 -2.39 -0.56 -1.37
CA GLU A 181 -1.97 -1.79 -0.68
C GLU A 181 -0.44 -2.01 -0.63
N PRO A 182 0.36 -1.04 -0.22
CA PRO A 182 1.82 -1.07 -0.41
C PRO A 182 2.54 -2.15 0.41
N THR A 183 1.85 -2.85 1.30
CA THR A 183 2.47 -3.84 2.21
C THR A 183 1.88 -5.25 2.08
N THR A 184 0.93 -5.48 1.17
CA THR A 184 0.20 -6.76 1.05
C THR A 184 1.11 -7.96 0.73
N ALA A 185 2.23 -7.75 0.04
CA ALA A 185 3.18 -8.79 -0.33
C ALA A 185 4.36 -8.95 0.65
N LEU A 186 4.28 -8.32 1.84
CA LEU A 186 5.35 -8.33 2.83
C LEU A 186 5.00 -9.26 4.00
N ASP A 187 6.03 -9.85 4.60
CA ASP A 187 5.90 -10.49 5.91
C ASP A 187 5.65 -9.45 7.01
N VAL A 188 5.11 -9.88 8.15
CA VAL A 188 4.66 -8.99 9.24
C VAL A 188 5.79 -8.11 9.78
N THR A 189 7.01 -8.64 9.88
CA THR A 189 8.16 -7.89 10.42
C THR A 189 8.57 -6.77 9.46
N THR A 190 8.75 -7.11 8.19
CA THR A 190 9.06 -6.14 7.13
C THR A 190 7.93 -5.12 6.95
N GLN A 191 6.66 -5.55 7.10
CA GLN A 191 5.49 -4.66 7.01
C GLN A 191 5.56 -3.55 8.07
N ILE A 192 5.83 -3.88 9.33
CA ILE A 192 5.93 -2.90 10.43
C ILE A 192 7.05 -1.88 10.14
N GLU A 193 8.21 -2.33 9.69
CA GLU A 193 9.34 -1.44 9.36
C GLU A 193 9.02 -0.51 8.19
N VAL A 194 8.39 -1.04 7.14
CA VAL A 194 7.98 -0.26 5.96
C VAL A 194 6.95 0.79 6.34
N LEU A 195 5.94 0.43 7.14
CA LEU A 195 4.91 1.36 7.60
C LEU A 195 5.51 2.51 8.42
N ALA A 196 6.38 2.21 9.38
CA ALA A 196 7.06 3.24 10.17
C ALA A 196 7.84 4.20 9.27
N SER A 197 8.59 3.65 8.30
CA SER A 197 9.39 4.46 7.37
C SER A 197 8.54 5.31 6.43
N ILE A 198 7.40 4.80 5.96
CA ILE A 198 6.43 5.55 5.15
C ILE A 198 5.85 6.70 5.97
N ARG A 199 5.42 6.44 7.21
CA ARG A 199 4.86 7.46 8.09
C ARG A 199 5.88 8.57 8.36
N ASP A 200 7.09 8.21 8.76
CA ASP A 200 8.17 9.16 9.05
C ASP A 200 8.43 10.09 7.85
N ILE A 201 8.42 9.55 6.62
CA ILE A 201 8.69 10.33 5.40
C ILE A 201 7.50 11.24 5.02
N VAL A 202 6.27 10.73 5.15
CA VAL A 202 5.04 11.49 4.86
C VAL A 202 4.92 12.67 5.83
N GLU A 203 5.15 12.45 7.13
CA GLU A 203 5.16 13.51 8.15
C GLU A 203 6.29 14.52 7.89
N GLN A 204 7.51 14.05 7.61
CA GLN A 204 8.67 14.92 7.40
C GLN A 204 8.48 15.89 6.24
N PHE A 205 7.85 15.44 5.15
CA PHE A 205 7.61 16.26 3.96
C PHE A 205 6.24 16.95 3.95
N ASN A 206 5.44 16.77 5.00
CA ASN A 206 4.06 17.28 5.10
C ASN A 206 3.23 16.91 3.86
N THR A 207 3.43 15.70 3.34
CA THR A 207 2.72 15.14 2.20
C THR A 207 1.35 14.64 2.66
N ALA A 208 0.28 15.00 1.97
CA ALA A 208 -1.02 14.37 2.20
C ALA A 208 -1.05 12.97 1.58
N ALA A 209 -1.72 12.03 2.23
CA ALA A 209 -1.76 10.66 1.73
C ALA A 209 -3.16 10.04 1.73
N ILE A 210 -3.47 9.25 0.69
CA ILE A 210 -4.56 8.27 0.71
C ILE A 210 -3.92 6.90 0.86
N TYR A 211 -4.20 6.22 1.96
CA TYR A 211 -3.66 4.88 2.25
C TYR A 211 -4.75 3.83 2.07
N ILE A 212 -4.69 3.08 0.97
CA ILE A 212 -5.66 2.03 0.63
C ILE A 212 -5.14 0.70 1.19
N THR A 213 -5.97 0.04 2.00
CA THR A 213 -5.67 -1.29 2.53
C THR A 213 -6.94 -2.02 2.97
N HIS A 214 -6.85 -3.33 3.10
CA HIS A 214 -7.85 -4.15 3.79
C HIS A 214 -7.41 -4.51 5.22
N ASP A 215 -6.19 -4.16 5.62
CA ASP A 215 -5.66 -4.41 6.96
C ASP A 215 -5.92 -3.23 7.90
N LEU A 216 -6.80 -3.47 8.86
CA LEU A 216 -7.21 -2.49 9.86
C LEU A 216 -6.08 -2.12 10.85
N ALA A 217 -5.12 -3.06 11.10
CA ALA A 217 -3.99 -2.78 11.96
C ALA A 217 -3.03 -1.79 11.31
N VAL A 218 -2.91 -1.90 10.02
CA VAL A 218 -2.09 -1.02 9.18
C VAL A 218 -2.69 0.38 9.15
N VAL A 219 -3.97 0.50 8.78
CA VAL A 219 -4.62 1.82 8.67
C VAL A 219 -4.67 2.55 10.01
N ALA A 220 -4.86 1.81 11.11
CA ALA A 220 -4.87 2.38 12.46
C ALA A 220 -3.55 3.04 12.87
N GLN A 221 -2.42 2.61 12.29
CA GLN A 221 -1.09 3.16 12.54
C GLN A 221 -0.75 4.33 11.64
N MET A 222 -1.40 4.43 10.47
CA MET A 222 -1.04 5.36 9.41
C MET A 222 -1.99 6.55 9.29
N ALA A 223 -3.30 6.33 9.50
CA ALA A 223 -4.33 7.29 9.12
C ALA A 223 -4.77 8.20 10.27
N ASP A 224 -5.04 9.47 9.94
CA ASP A 224 -5.72 10.43 10.82
C ASP A 224 -7.22 10.19 10.81
N ARG A 225 -7.78 9.95 9.63
CA ARG A 225 -9.20 9.58 9.42
C ARG A 225 -9.30 8.31 8.59
N ILE A 226 -10.38 7.58 8.78
CA ILE A 226 -10.69 6.36 8.06
C ILE A 226 -12.03 6.51 7.35
N LYS A 227 -12.05 6.15 6.07
CA LYS A 227 -13.25 6.03 5.25
C LYS A 227 -13.45 4.56 4.87
N VAL A 228 -14.65 4.05 5.15
CA VAL A 228 -15.05 2.66 4.89
C VAL A 228 -15.91 2.60 3.64
N LEU A 229 -15.53 1.74 2.70
CA LEU A 229 -16.30 1.46 1.48
C LEU A 229 -16.86 0.03 1.48
N LEU A 230 -18.07 -0.13 0.97
CA LEU A 230 -18.69 -1.41 0.71
C LEU A 230 -19.43 -1.36 -0.64
N LYS A 231 -19.05 -2.21 -1.59
CA LYS A 231 -19.72 -2.35 -2.91
C LYS A 231 -19.93 -1.01 -3.64
N GLY A 232 -18.97 -0.13 -3.54
CA GLY A 232 -19.00 1.19 -4.18
C GLY A 232 -19.65 2.32 -3.38
N ASP A 233 -20.25 2.02 -2.24
CA ASP A 233 -20.88 3.02 -1.37
C ASP A 233 -19.96 3.38 -0.19
N GLU A 234 -20.04 4.64 0.25
CA GLU A 234 -19.49 5.05 1.52
C GLU A 234 -20.35 4.53 2.67
N VAL A 235 -19.76 3.80 3.60
CA VAL A 235 -20.44 3.25 4.78
C VAL A 235 -20.25 4.18 5.98
N GLU A 236 -19.03 4.58 6.25
CA GLU A 236 -18.69 5.38 7.44
C GLU A 236 -17.39 6.15 7.21
N THR A 237 -17.34 7.37 7.75
CA THR A 237 -16.09 8.16 7.81
C THR A 237 -15.98 8.76 9.20
N ALA A 238 -14.84 8.57 9.87
CA ALA A 238 -14.55 9.15 11.18
C ALA A 238 -13.03 9.31 11.38
N ASP A 239 -12.63 10.09 12.40
CA ASP A 239 -11.25 10.07 12.87
C ASP A 239 -10.86 8.64 13.33
N THR A 240 -9.59 8.31 13.21
CA THR A 240 -9.09 6.95 13.47
C THR A 240 -9.41 6.48 14.88
N ARG A 241 -9.32 7.34 15.88
CA ARG A 241 -9.60 6.97 17.26
C ARG A 241 -11.08 6.59 17.45
N THR A 242 -11.98 7.40 16.93
CA THR A 242 -13.43 7.14 16.97
C THR A 242 -13.77 5.86 16.19
N MET A 243 -13.23 5.72 14.99
CA MET A 243 -13.43 4.54 14.13
C MET A 243 -13.01 3.24 14.83
N LEU A 244 -11.93 3.26 15.63
CA LEU A 244 -11.43 2.09 16.34
C LEU A 244 -12.19 1.78 17.63
N SER A 245 -12.65 2.82 18.35
CA SER A 245 -13.26 2.66 19.68
C SER A 245 -14.78 2.53 19.65
N ALA A 246 -15.44 3.21 18.74
CA ALA A 246 -16.88 3.33 18.69
C ALA A 246 -17.44 3.43 17.24
N PRO A 247 -17.17 2.45 16.36
CA PRO A 247 -17.75 2.44 15.03
C PRO A 247 -19.28 2.36 15.13
N THR A 248 -19.96 3.10 14.25
CA THR A 248 -21.43 3.21 14.30
C THR A 248 -22.11 2.18 13.40
N GLN A 249 -21.54 1.91 12.22
CA GLN A 249 -22.12 1.04 11.22
C GLN A 249 -21.84 -0.44 11.49
N ASP A 250 -22.83 -1.29 11.29
CA ASP A 250 -22.69 -2.72 11.58
C ASP A 250 -21.63 -3.40 10.69
N TYR A 251 -21.52 -2.98 9.44
CA TYR A 251 -20.45 -3.46 8.58
C TYR A 251 -19.06 -3.10 9.12
N THR A 252 -18.85 -1.86 9.56
CA THR A 252 -17.60 -1.43 10.19
C THR A 252 -17.31 -2.25 11.44
N LYS A 253 -18.31 -2.47 12.30
CA LYS A 253 -18.18 -3.33 13.49
C LYS A 253 -17.77 -4.76 13.11
N SER A 254 -18.32 -5.31 12.03
CA SER A 254 -17.98 -6.66 11.56
C SER A 254 -16.53 -6.78 11.09
N LEU A 255 -15.98 -5.74 10.45
CA LEU A 255 -14.56 -5.70 10.09
C LEU A 255 -13.66 -5.73 11.34
N TRP A 256 -14.06 -5.07 12.43
CA TRP A 256 -13.32 -5.09 13.69
C TRP A 256 -13.46 -6.41 14.46
N ALA A 257 -14.62 -7.06 14.37
CA ALA A 257 -14.92 -8.30 15.09
C ALA A 257 -14.04 -9.48 14.65
N VAL A 258 -13.58 -9.50 13.41
CA VAL A 258 -12.67 -10.55 12.87
C VAL A 258 -11.37 -10.63 13.67
N ARG A 259 -10.91 -9.54 14.31
CA ARG A 259 -9.70 -9.52 15.15
C ARG A 259 -9.84 -10.28 16.48
N SER A 260 -11.05 -10.44 16.99
CA SER A 260 -11.33 -11.09 18.27
C SER A 260 -11.78 -12.54 18.12
N PHE A 261 -11.60 -13.14 16.94
CA PHE A 261 -12.00 -14.54 16.74
C PHE A 261 -11.06 -15.49 17.52
N GLU A 262 -11.53 -15.93 18.67
CA GLU A 262 -10.89 -17.00 19.42
C GLU A 262 -11.41 -18.36 18.94
N ARG A 263 -10.52 -19.14 18.37
CA ARG A 263 -10.86 -20.53 18.01
C ARG A 263 -10.99 -21.35 19.28
N PRO A 264 -12.10 -22.13 19.48
CA PRO A 264 -12.19 -23.04 20.61
C PRO A 264 -10.98 -23.98 20.69
N LEU A 265 -10.38 -24.07 21.88
CA LEU A 265 -9.26 -24.97 22.10
C LEU A 265 -9.67 -26.41 21.83
N LYS A 266 -8.96 -27.08 20.93
CA LYS A 266 -9.10 -28.52 20.76
C LYS A 266 -8.46 -29.23 21.96
N SER A 267 -9.00 -30.39 22.33
CA SER A 267 -8.41 -31.25 23.38
C SER A 267 -6.91 -31.47 23.11
N PRO A 268 -6.07 -31.53 24.15
CA PRO A 268 -4.67 -31.83 23.99
C PRO A 268 -4.44 -33.13 23.19
N VAL A 269 -3.34 -33.20 22.43
CA VAL A 269 -2.92 -34.43 21.76
C VAL A 269 -2.54 -35.43 22.82
N VAL A 270 -3.04 -36.67 22.71
CA VAL A 270 -2.65 -37.75 23.61
C VAL A 270 -1.13 -38.00 23.47
N ALA A 271 -0.40 -38.02 24.58
CA ALA A 271 1.06 -38.14 24.58
C ALA A 271 1.62 -39.39 23.84
N SER A 272 0.77 -40.40 23.66
CA SER A 272 1.10 -41.65 22.94
C SER A 272 0.71 -41.64 21.45
N ALA A 273 0.10 -40.55 20.95
CA ALA A 273 -0.35 -40.50 19.56
C ALA A 273 0.86 -40.42 18.62
N VAL A 274 0.92 -41.34 17.66
CA VAL A 274 1.98 -41.34 16.63
C VAL A 274 1.73 -40.16 15.69
N PRO A 275 2.72 -39.30 15.44
CA PRO A 275 2.55 -38.18 14.50
C PRO A 275 2.43 -38.73 13.05
N VAL A 276 1.60 -38.05 12.24
CA VAL A 276 1.49 -38.31 10.80
C VAL A 276 2.73 -37.82 10.06
N VAL A 277 3.29 -36.70 10.54
CA VAL A 277 4.57 -36.15 10.07
C VAL A 277 5.37 -35.75 11.29
N SER A 278 6.63 -36.18 11.33
CA SER A 278 7.61 -35.74 12.32
C SER A 278 8.81 -35.13 11.60
N VAL A 279 9.10 -33.90 11.93
CA VAL A 279 10.27 -33.16 11.45
C VAL A 279 11.20 -32.96 12.63
N GLN A 280 12.46 -33.37 12.50
CA GLN A 280 13.41 -33.30 13.61
C GLN A 280 14.75 -32.72 13.15
N ASN A 281 15.21 -31.70 13.87
CA ASN A 281 16.55 -31.12 13.74
C ASN A 281 16.90 -30.71 12.29
N ILE A 282 15.91 -30.20 11.54
CA ILE A 282 16.13 -29.78 10.15
C ILE A 282 16.85 -28.44 10.12
N SER A 283 17.99 -28.42 9.46
CA SER A 283 18.74 -27.23 9.11
C SER A 283 18.89 -27.13 7.60
N ALA A 284 18.71 -25.93 7.04
CA ALA A 284 18.83 -25.70 5.60
C ALA A 284 19.58 -24.40 5.32
N ALA A 285 20.23 -24.35 4.15
CA ALA A 285 21.00 -23.18 3.72
C ALA A 285 20.87 -22.95 2.21
N TYR A 286 20.89 -21.68 1.80
CA TYR A 286 21.11 -21.28 0.41
C TYR A 286 22.61 -21.05 0.18
N GLY A 287 23.25 -21.99 -0.48
CA GLY A 287 24.69 -21.94 -0.66
C GLY A 287 25.43 -21.90 0.69
N ARG A 288 25.98 -20.73 1.04
CA ARG A 288 26.69 -20.53 2.32
C ARG A 288 25.86 -19.80 3.39
N VAL A 289 24.64 -19.39 3.07
CA VAL A 289 23.77 -18.65 3.99
C VAL A 289 22.82 -19.62 4.67
N PRO A 290 22.98 -19.92 5.96
CA PRO A 290 22.02 -20.74 6.69
C PRO A 290 20.72 -19.98 6.88
N VAL A 291 19.58 -20.67 6.73
CA VAL A 291 18.23 -20.08 6.76
C VAL A 291 17.28 -20.80 7.71
N LEU A 292 17.51 -22.10 7.96
CA LEU A 292 16.82 -22.87 8.99
C LEU A 292 17.84 -23.46 9.94
N HIS A 293 17.55 -23.39 11.23
CA HIS A 293 18.42 -23.87 12.28
C HIS A 293 17.63 -24.78 13.23
N ASP A 294 17.91 -26.07 13.19
CA ASP A 294 17.43 -27.06 14.15
C ASP A 294 15.90 -27.01 14.38
N VAL A 295 15.13 -26.95 13.29
CA VAL A 295 13.68 -26.89 13.34
C VAL A 295 13.09 -28.27 13.56
N SER A 296 12.26 -28.39 14.62
CA SER A 296 11.59 -29.65 14.96
C SER A 296 10.11 -29.40 15.26
N PHE A 297 9.22 -30.23 14.72
CA PHE A 297 7.79 -30.24 15.07
C PHE A 297 7.13 -31.54 14.66
N ASP A 298 6.03 -31.88 15.33
CA ASP A 298 5.17 -33.02 15.02
C ASP A 298 3.80 -32.57 14.56
N MET A 299 3.26 -33.23 13.54
CA MET A 299 1.90 -33.01 13.05
C MET A 299 1.07 -34.29 13.26
N HIS A 300 -0.06 -34.14 13.94
CA HIS A 300 -0.97 -35.23 14.26
C HIS A 300 -2.25 -35.18 13.44
N GLU A 301 -2.92 -36.33 13.28
CA GLU A 301 -4.18 -36.43 12.57
C GLU A 301 -5.24 -35.45 13.13
N GLY A 302 -5.99 -34.78 12.24
CA GLY A 302 -7.00 -33.79 12.61
C GLY A 302 -6.46 -32.50 13.24
N ARG A 303 -5.15 -32.27 13.20
CA ARG A 303 -4.48 -31.04 13.69
C ARG A 303 -3.98 -30.19 12.54
N THR A 304 -3.91 -28.90 12.79
CA THR A 304 -3.31 -27.93 11.89
C THR A 304 -2.09 -27.32 12.58
N VAL A 305 -0.96 -27.34 11.92
CA VAL A 305 0.27 -26.64 12.34
C VAL A 305 0.42 -25.44 11.43
N ALA A 306 0.56 -24.24 12.00
CA ALA A 306 0.88 -23.04 11.26
C ALA A 306 2.40 -22.83 11.31
N VAL A 307 3.00 -22.64 10.14
CA VAL A 307 4.42 -22.25 10.02
C VAL A 307 4.45 -20.76 9.68
N VAL A 308 5.11 -19.97 10.50
CA VAL A 308 5.22 -18.52 10.36
C VAL A 308 6.70 -18.15 10.28
N GLY A 309 7.06 -17.28 9.36
CA GLY A 309 8.44 -16.82 9.16
C GLY A 309 8.51 -15.75 8.10
N GLU A 310 9.71 -15.20 7.89
CA GLU A 310 9.94 -14.26 6.80
C GLU A 310 9.69 -14.92 5.44
N LEU A 311 9.21 -14.15 4.46
CA LEU A 311 8.74 -14.65 3.16
C LEU A 311 9.81 -15.47 2.41
N SER A 312 11.09 -15.15 2.60
CA SER A 312 12.22 -15.88 2.00
C SER A 312 12.36 -17.31 2.53
N LEU A 313 11.81 -17.61 3.70
CA LEU A 313 11.95 -18.92 4.36
C LEU A 313 10.94 -19.95 3.87
N ILE A 314 9.77 -19.53 3.36
CA ILE A 314 8.72 -20.48 2.92
C ILE A 314 8.99 -21.13 1.56
N HIS A 315 9.96 -20.63 0.79
CA HIS A 315 10.37 -21.21 -0.50
C HIS A 315 11.55 -22.18 -0.40
N ILE A 316 11.99 -22.46 0.82
CA ILE A 316 13.05 -23.42 1.12
C ILE A 316 12.46 -24.81 1.39
#